data_d08415a3248895175c8a620ede667851
#
_entry.id   d08415a3248895175c8a620ede667851
#
_cell.length_a   1.000
_cell.length_b   1.000
_cell.length_c   1.000
_cell.angle_alpha   90.00
_cell.angle_beta   90.00
_cell.angle_gamma   90.00
#
_symmetry.space_group_name_H-M   'P 1'
#
loop_
_entity.id
_entity.type
_entity.pdbx_description
1 polymer ?
#
loop_
_entity_poly.entity_id
_entity_poly.type
_entity_poly.pdbx_seq_one_letter_code
_entity_poly.pdbx_strand_id
1 'polypeptide(L)'
;MVMKKILIALALLLTGIASGSACTGISFLAEDGGYVQARTIEWGDSYLPSEYVIVPRGQDLVSYTPTGVNGLRFRAKYGLVGLAIIQKEFVAEGLNEVLFSPLWEV
;
A
#
# COMPACT_ATOMS: atom_id res chain seq x y z
N MET A 1 17.40 18.32 -40.97
CA MET A 1 17.24 18.85 -39.61
C MET A 1 15.99 18.30 -38.90
N VAL A 2 14.86 18.23 -39.53
CA VAL A 2 13.61 17.70 -38.94
C VAL A 2 13.74 16.20 -38.60
N MET A 3 14.31 15.41 -39.49
CA MET A 3 14.48 13.97 -39.33
C MET A 3 15.35 13.61 -38.10
N LYS A 4 16.42 14.38 -37.84
CA LYS A 4 17.27 14.16 -36.65
C LYS A 4 16.51 14.46 -35.33
N LYS A 5 15.67 15.48 -35.35
CA LYS A 5 14.84 15.83 -34.17
C LYS A 5 13.76 14.78 -33.91
N ILE A 6 13.17 14.20 -34.96
CA ILE A 6 12.19 13.11 -34.87
C ILE A 6 12.85 11.83 -34.34
N LEU A 7 14.04 11.49 -34.82
CA LEU A 7 14.80 10.33 -34.34
C LEU A 7 15.19 10.45 -32.85
N ILE A 8 15.59 11.65 -32.43
CA ILE A 8 15.93 11.91 -31.02
C ILE A 8 14.67 11.83 -30.16
N ALA A 9 13.55 12.38 -30.61
CA ALA A 9 12.29 12.30 -29.88
C ALA A 9 11.79 10.85 -29.78
N LEU A 10 11.91 10.06 -30.85
CA LEU A 10 11.56 8.66 -30.86
C LEU A 10 12.47 7.81 -29.96
N ALA A 11 13.78 8.10 -29.94
CA ALA A 11 14.72 7.44 -29.04
C ALA A 11 14.42 7.76 -27.57
N LEU A 12 14.08 9.01 -27.25
CA LEU A 12 13.66 9.44 -25.90
C LEU A 12 12.33 8.79 -25.48
N LEU A 13 11.41 8.60 -26.42
CA LEU A 13 10.15 7.90 -26.13
C LEU A 13 10.38 6.42 -25.85
N LEU A 14 11.29 5.77 -26.56
CA LEU A 14 11.64 4.36 -26.39
C LEU A 14 12.45 4.08 -25.11
N THR A 15 13.26 5.03 -24.64
CA THR A 15 14.00 4.91 -23.39
C THR A 15 13.15 5.21 -22.14
N GLY A 16 11.97 5.81 -22.35
CA GLY A 16 11.01 6.11 -21.26
C GLY A 16 10.15 4.94 -20.81
N ILE A 17 10.26 3.76 -21.42
CA ILE A 17 9.59 2.55 -20.97
C ILE A 17 10.46 1.88 -19.87
N ALA A 18 10.66 2.60 -18.77
CA ALA A 18 11.07 1.94 -17.55
C ALA A 18 9.88 1.10 -17.10
N SER A 19 10.04 -0.21 -17.08
CA SER A 19 9.08 -1.13 -16.46
C SER A 19 8.97 -0.76 -14.98
N GLY A 20 8.01 0.10 -14.67
CA GLY A 20 7.65 0.41 -13.29
C GLY A 20 7.03 -0.84 -12.67
N SER A 21 7.75 -1.46 -11.75
CA SER A 21 7.14 -2.45 -10.87
C SER A 21 6.18 -1.71 -9.94
N ALA A 22 4.90 -2.04 -10.00
CA ALA A 22 3.84 -1.41 -9.23
C ALA A 22 3.01 -2.47 -8.52
N CYS A 23 2.55 -2.16 -7.30
CA CYS A 23 1.62 -3.01 -6.57
C CYS A 23 0.35 -3.25 -7.39
N THR A 24 -0.17 -4.46 -7.35
CA THR A 24 -1.42 -4.84 -8.00
C THR A 24 -2.46 -5.18 -6.94
N GLY A 25 -3.64 -4.58 -7.04
CA GLY A 25 -4.79 -4.88 -6.18
C GLY A 25 -5.91 -5.50 -6.99
N ILE A 26 -6.60 -6.47 -6.40
CA ILE A 26 -7.79 -7.10 -6.94
C ILE A 26 -8.88 -7.20 -5.88
N SER A 27 -10.12 -7.06 -6.31
CA SER A 27 -11.30 -7.16 -5.45
C SER A 27 -12.35 -8.03 -6.11
N PHE A 28 -12.97 -8.91 -5.31
CA PHE A 28 -14.05 -9.79 -5.74
C PHE A 28 -15.24 -9.66 -4.81
N LEU A 29 -16.43 -9.66 -5.39
CA LEU A 29 -17.67 -9.88 -4.66
C LEU A 29 -18.06 -11.34 -4.85
N ALA A 30 -18.20 -12.07 -3.74
CA ALA A 30 -18.65 -13.45 -3.77
C ALA A 30 -20.19 -13.53 -3.92
N GLU A 31 -20.69 -14.65 -4.39
CA GLU A 31 -22.15 -14.85 -4.61
C GLU A 31 -22.97 -14.73 -3.31
N ASP A 32 -22.38 -15.06 -2.17
CA ASP A 32 -23.00 -14.94 -0.83
C ASP A 32 -22.93 -13.50 -0.27
N GLY A 33 -22.41 -12.53 -1.04
CA GLY A 33 -22.23 -11.15 -0.62
C GLY A 33 -20.91 -10.91 0.11
N GLY A 34 -20.08 -11.93 0.28
CA GLY A 34 -18.74 -11.78 0.84
C GLY A 34 -17.84 -10.96 -0.09
N TYR A 35 -16.93 -10.21 0.49
CA TYR A 35 -15.97 -9.40 -0.25
C TYR A 35 -14.56 -9.88 0.00
N VAL A 36 -13.81 -10.12 -1.07
CA VAL A 36 -12.41 -10.54 -1.00
C VAL A 36 -11.55 -9.48 -1.64
N GLN A 37 -10.57 -9.01 -0.91
CA GLN A 37 -9.56 -8.10 -1.41
C GLN A 37 -8.19 -8.75 -1.27
N ALA A 38 -7.40 -8.65 -2.31
CA ALA A 38 -6.02 -9.09 -2.32
C ALA A 38 -5.13 -8.10 -3.06
N ARG A 39 -3.87 -8.03 -2.65
CA ARG A 39 -2.89 -7.20 -3.33
C ARG A 39 -1.48 -7.77 -3.20
N THR A 40 -0.63 -7.41 -4.14
CA THR A 40 0.82 -7.53 -3.98
C THR A 40 1.38 -6.24 -3.39
N ILE A 41 2.44 -6.36 -2.62
CA ILE A 41 3.23 -5.22 -2.14
C ILE A 41 4.62 -5.36 -2.75
N GLU A 42 4.91 -4.48 -3.69
CA GLU A 42 6.17 -4.48 -4.42
C GLU A 42 6.84 -3.12 -4.27
N TRP A 43 8.06 -3.13 -3.79
CA TRP A 43 8.84 -1.91 -3.57
C TRP A 43 10.25 -2.08 -4.12
N GLY A 44 10.36 -2.08 -5.44
CA GLY A 44 11.61 -2.38 -6.12
C GLY A 44 12.16 -3.76 -5.71
N ASP A 45 13.45 -3.93 -5.69
CA ASP A 45 14.11 -5.16 -5.24
C ASP A 45 14.34 -5.21 -3.72
N SER A 46 13.50 -4.51 -2.96
CA SER A 46 13.65 -4.41 -1.51
C SER A 46 13.11 -5.64 -0.80
N TYR A 47 13.84 -6.10 0.20
CA TYR A 47 13.33 -7.08 1.15
C TYR A 47 12.31 -6.40 2.07
N LEU A 48 11.07 -6.89 2.05
CA LEU A 48 9.97 -6.37 2.86
C LEU A 48 9.54 -7.44 3.89
N PRO A 49 10.18 -7.51 5.05
CA PRO A 49 9.70 -8.37 6.12
C PRO A 49 8.28 -7.96 6.51
N SER A 50 7.41 -8.94 6.60
CA SER A 50 6.00 -8.71 6.88
C SER A 50 5.52 -9.58 8.03
N GLU A 51 4.58 -9.03 8.81
CA GLU A 51 3.95 -9.73 9.93
C GLU A 51 2.48 -9.37 10.03
N TYR A 52 1.67 -10.29 10.56
CA TYR A 52 0.30 -9.98 10.92
C TYR A 52 0.26 -9.21 12.24
N VAL A 53 -0.55 -8.18 12.27
CA VAL A 53 -0.77 -7.38 13.47
C VAL A 53 -2.25 -7.33 13.80
N ILE A 54 -2.55 -7.36 15.10
CA ILE A 54 -3.88 -7.14 15.64
C ILE A 54 -3.83 -5.87 16.47
N VAL A 55 -4.69 -4.93 16.12
CA VAL A 55 -4.83 -3.67 16.86
C VAL A 55 -6.20 -3.67 17.53
N PRO A 56 -6.27 -3.80 18.85
CA PRO A 56 -7.53 -3.72 19.58
C PRO A 56 -8.15 -2.32 19.50
N ARG A 57 -9.47 -2.26 19.62
CA ARG A 57 -10.19 -0.99 19.80
C ARG A 57 -9.62 -0.23 20.99
N GLY A 58 -9.41 1.07 20.84
CA GLY A 58 -8.90 1.96 21.89
C GLY A 58 -7.38 1.94 22.08
N GLN A 59 -6.66 1.16 21.29
CA GLN A 59 -5.19 1.17 21.33
C GLN A 59 -4.63 2.49 20.83
N ASP A 60 -3.66 3.05 21.57
CA ASP A 60 -2.90 4.20 21.12
C ASP A 60 -1.83 3.77 20.11
N LEU A 61 -1.76 4.49 19.02
CA LEU A 61 -0.89 4.22 17.89
C LEU A 61 -0.07 5.47 17.53
N VAL A 62 1.05 5.21 16.90
CA VAL A 62 1.89 6.24 16.28
C VAL A 62 2.17 5.82 14.85
N SER A 63 1.87 6.68 13.89
CA SER A 63 2.14 6.36 12.49
C SER A 63 3.65 6.24 12.23
N TYR A 64 3.98 5.31 11.34
CA TYR A 64 5.35 5.14 10.90
C TYR A 64 5.87 6.38 10.18
N THR A 65 7.10 6.75 10.48
CA THR A 65 7.87 7.72 9.72
C THR A 65 9.28 7.17 9.46
N PRO A 66 9.90 7.44 8.30
CA PRO A 66 11.23 6.91 7.99
C PRO A 66 12.31 7.30 8.99
N THR A 67 12.15 8.44 9.66
CA THR A 67 13.07 8.93 10.70
C THR A 67 12.78 8.35 12.09
N GLY A 68 11.64 7.69 12.26
CA GLY A 68 11.18 7.18 13.55
C GLY A 68 10.69 8.25 14.53
N VAL A 69 10.59 9.52 14.10
CA VAL A 69 10.15 10.64 14.93
C VAL A 69 9.02 11.42 14.25
N ASN A 70 8.26 12.17 15.05
CA ASN A 70 7.15 13.00 14.57
C ASN A 70 6.01 12.25 13.88
N GLY A 71 5.81 10.97 14.21
CA GLY A 71 4.65 10.21 13.77
C GLY A 71 3.35 10.79 14.37
N LEU A 72 2.28 10.75 13.58
CA LEU A 72 0.95 11.11 14.07
C LEU A 72 0.53 10.17 15.20
N ARG A 73 0.09 10.73 16.32
CA ARG A 73 -0.49 9.96 17.44
C ARG A 73 -1.99 9.93 17.30
N PHE A 74 -2.56 8.74 17.38
CA PHE A 74 -4.01 8.55 17.30
C PHE A 74 -4.43 7.32 18.09
N ARG A 75 -5.71 7.21 18.32
CA ARG A 75 -6.32 6.06 19.01
C ARG A 75 -7.20 5.29 18.04
N ALA A 76 -7.01 3.99 17.96
CA ALA A 76 -7.81 3.12 17.12
C ALA A 76 -9.28 3.18 17.56
N LYS A 77 -10.16 3.69 16.70
CA LYS A 77 -11.60 3.73 16.93
C LYS A 77 -12.22 2.33 16.84
N TYR A 78 -11.70 1.54 15.91
CA TYR A 78 -12.13 0.17 15.64
C TYR A 78 -10.97 -0.79 15.77
N GLY A 79 -11.26 -2.02 16.18
CA GLY A 79 -10.27 -3.09 16.11
C GLY A 79 -9.97 -3.46 14.66
N LEU A 80 -8.74 -3.78 14.37
CA LEU A 80 -8.33 -4.23 13.05
C LEU A 80 -7.34 -5.39 13.11
N VAL A 81 -7.33 -6.19 12.06
CA VAL A 81 -6.24 -7.12 11.74
C VAL A 81 -5.60 -6.65 10.44
N GLY A 82 -4.28 -6.61 10.42
CA GLY A 82 -3.55 -6.08 9.27
C GLY A 82 -2.26 -6.82 8.97
N LEU A 83 -1.70 -6.50 7.84
CA LEU A 83 -0.35 -6.88 7.44
C LEU A 83 0.55 -5.65 7.56
N ALA A 84 1.50 -5.72 8.48
CA ALA A 84 2.56 -4.74 8.60
C ALA A 84 3.76 -5.14 7.76
N ILE A 85 4.46 -4.18 7.21
CA ILE A 85 5.71 -4.36 6.47
C ILE A 85 6.81 -3.53 7.12
N ILE A 86 8.05 -4.04 7.09
CA ILE A 86 9.24 -3.42 7.68
C ILE A 86 9.19 -3.43 9.21
N GLN A 87 8.13 -2.91 9.79
CA GLN A 87 7.90 -2.91 11.24
C GLN A 87 6.39 -2.84 11.54
N LYS A 88 6.02 -3.30 12.73
CA LYS A 88 4.60 -3.47 13.14
C LYS A 88 3.76 -2.19 13.13
N GLU A 89 4.39 -1.03 13.22
CA GLU A 89 3.72 0.27 13.16
C GLU A 89 3.35 0.67 11.72
N PHE A 90 3.92 0.00 10.73
CA PHE A 90 3.63 0.27 9.33
C PHE A 90 2.62 -0.74 8.77
N VAL A 91 1.38 -0.60 9.16
CA VAL A 91 0.27 -1.43 8.62
C VAL A 91 -0.03 -0.96 7.21
N ALA A 92 0.32 -1.80 6.24
CA ALA A 92 0.18 -1.48 4.83
C ALA A 92 -1.18 -1.89 4.25
N GLU A 93 -1.85 -2.85 4.90
CA GLU A 93 -3.14 -3.38 4.50
C GLU A 93 -3.86 -3.96 5.71
N GLY A 94 -5.18 -3.91 5.75
CA GLY A 94 -5.93 -4.48 6.86
C GLY A 94 -7.43 -4.40 6.72
N LEU A 95 -8.11 -5.06 7.65
CA LEU A 95 -9.54 -5.08 7.80
C LEU A 95 -9.92 -4.63 9.21
N ASN A 96 -10.89 -3.76 9.32
CA ASN A 96 -11.45 -3.41 10.61
C ASN A 96 -12.78 -4.15 10.90
N GLU A 97 -13.23 -4.09 12.14
CA GLU A 97 -14.44 -4.78 12.60
C GLU A 97 -15.76 -4.23 12.07
N VAL A 98 -15.76 -3.06 11.44
CA VAL A 98 -16.97 -2.37 10.97
C VAL A 98 -17.23 -2.60 9.49
N LEU A 99 -16.46 -3.43 8.84
CA LEU A 99 -16.50 -3.70 7.41
C LEU A 99 -15.83 -2.65 6.51
N PHE A 100 -14.92 -3.16 5.70
CA PHE A 100 -14.55 -2.69 4.37
C PHE A 100 -14.88 -1.22 4.07
N SER A 101 -14.42 -0.32 4.88
CA SER A 101 -14.19 0.99 4.33
C SER A 101 -12.84 0.97 3.64
N PRO A 102 -12.76 1.36 2.37
CA PRO A 102 -11.48 1.61 1.72
C PRO A 102 -10.65 2.54 2.61
N LEU A 103 -9.34 2.35 2.66
CA LEU A 103 -8.41 3.10 3.53
C LEU A 103 -8.48 4.64 3.41
N TRP A 104 -9.29 5.19 2.54
CA TRP A 104 -9.50 6.63 2.35
C TRP A 104 -10.74 7.21 3.06
N GLU A 105 -11.54 6.38 3.76
CA GLU A 105 -12.71 6.85 4.52
C GLU A 105 -12.46 6.90 6.04
N VAL A 106 -11.21 7.10 6.45
CA VAL A 106 -10.90 7.27 7.88
C VAL A 106 -10.77 8.75 8.21
#